data_f9adcd5b9ae35e1673780393060a8b50
#
_entry.id   f9adcd5b9ae35e1673780393060a8b50
#
_cell.length_a   1.000
_cell.length_b   1.000
_cell.length_c   1.000
_cell.angle_alpha   90.00
_cell.angle_beta   90.00
_cell.angle_gamma   90.00
#
_symmetry.space_group_name_H-M   'P 1'
#
loop_
_entity.id
_entity.type
_entity.pdbx_description
1 polymer ?
#
loop_
_entity_poly.entity_id
_entity_poly.type
_entity_poly.pdbx_seq_one_letter_code
_entity_poly.pdbx_strand_id
1 'polypeptide(L)'
;MSKLSILGIPVNLVTLAEAVELSLKAIKERKHFRIMTANAEMIMQAQDHSELKFALQKAELVVADGAGVVWASKEFGTPLKERVPGVDLAYSLLEKAAIEKIKVFFLGASAQTVKIAASNMTKKFVRLQIVGVQDGFFQESEDEKIIEMINQSEAEILFVALGSPK
;
A
#
# COMPACT_ATOMS: atom_id res chain seq x y z
N MET A 1 14.64 -7.54 8.64
CA MET A 1 13.27 -7.85 9.10
C MET A 1 12.99 -9.33 8.90
N SER A 2 12.40 -10.00 9.88
CA SER A 2 11.99 -11.40 9.75
C SER A 2 10.80 -11.52 8.80
N LYS A 3 10.79 -12.57 7.99
CA LYS A 3 9.73 -12.84 6.99
C LYS A 3 9.28 -14.30 7.12
N LEU A 4 8.00 -14.54 6.92
CA LEU A 4 7.40 -15.85 6.73
C LEU A 4 7.11 -16.03 5.23
N SER A 5 7.51 -17.16 4.66
CA SER A 5 7.14 -17.48 3.28
C SER A 5 5.85 -18.27 3.25
N ILE A 6 4.81 -17.73 2.60
CA ILE A 6 3.55 -18.40 2.35
C ILE A 6 3.40 -18.61 0.84
N LEU A 7 3.46 -19.85 0.37
CA LEU A 7 3.42 -20.20 -1.05
C LEU A 7 4.42 -19.40 -1.92
N GLY A 8 5.62 -19.15 -1.36
CA GLY A 8 6.67 -18.38 -2.03
C GLY A 8 6.52 -16.86 -1.96
N ILE A 9 5.52 -16.35 -1.23
CA ILE A 9 5.33 -14.91 -0.97
C ILE A 9 5.91 -14.56 0.40
N PRO A 10 6.85 -13.59 0.49
CA PRO A 10 7.51 -13.21 1.73
C PRO A 10 6.65 -12.22 2.52
N VAL A 11 5.94 -12.69 3.55
CA VAL A 11 5.16 -11.83 4.46
C VAL A 11 6.03 -11.38 5.62
N ASN A 12 6.10 -10.09 5.88
CA ASN A 12 6.90 -9.52 6.96
C ASN A 12 6.21 -9.66 8.33
N LEU A 13 7.00 -10.02 9.35
CA LEU A 13 6.52 -10.16 10.73
C LEU A 13 6.59 -8.79 11.44
N VAL A 14 5.71 -7.89 11.05
CA VAL A 14 5.67 -6.51 11.58
C VAL A 14 4.32 -6.21 12.21
N THR A 15 4.31 -5.26 13.15
CA THR A 15 3.09 -4.62 13.65
C THR A 15 2.71 -3.44 12.77
N LEU A 16 1.50 -2.90 12.96
CA LEU A 16 1.05 -1.68 12.29
C LEU A 16 2.01 -0.51 12.59
N ALA A 17 2.39 -0.33 13.84
CA ALA A 17 3.32 0.73 14.23
C ALA A 17 4.70 0.58 13.55
N GLU A 18 5.27 -0.63 13.53
CA GLU A 18 6.53 -0.92 12.83
C GLU A 18 6.42 -0.63 11.32
N ALA A 19 5.28 -0.99 10.68
CA ALA A 19 5.06 -0.71 9.26
C ALA A 19 5.02 0.79 8.96
N VAL A 20 4.35 1.58 9.82
CA VAL A 20 4.30 3.05 9.71
C VAL A 20 5.69 3.65 9.88
N GLU A 21 6.45 3.25 10.90
CA GLU A 21 7.81 3.75 11.15
C GLU A 21 8.77 3.47 9.98
N LEU A 22 8.71 2.26 9.41
CA LEU A 22 9.50 1.91 8.23
C LEU A 22 9.17 2.77 7.02
N SER A 23 7.87 3.06 6.82
CA SER A 23 7.40 3.93 5.74
C SER A 23 7.92 5.36 5.90
N LEU A 24 7.78 5.94 7.09
CA LEU A 24 8.27 7.29 7.38
C LEU A 24 9.80 7.38 7.27
N LYS A 25 10.51 6.35 7.70
CA LYS A 25 11.96 6.27 7.51
C LYS A 25 12.35 6.28 6.05
N ALA A 26 11.66 5.50 5.21
CA ALA A 26 11.93 5.46 3.77
C ALA A 26 11.71 6.83 3.11
N ILE A 27 10.65 7.55 3.50
CA ILE A 27 10.37 8.90 3.01
C ILE A 27 11.52 9.86 3.40
N LYS A 28 11.94 9.87 4.67
CA LYS A 28 13.05 10.71 5.15
C LYS A 28 14.37 10.41 4.44
N GLU A 29 14.59 9.15 4.10
CA GLU A 29 15.78 8.70 3.36
C GLU A 29 15.64 8.84 1.83
N ARG A 30 14.49 9.33 1.34
CA ARG A 30 14.16 9.45 -0.09
C ARG A 30 14.34 8.14 -0.87
N LYS A 31 13.94 7.04 -0.26
CA LYS A 31 14.03 5.70 -0.85
C LYS A 31 12.68 5.27 -1.42
N HIS A 32 12.72 4.62 -2.57
CA HIS A 32 11.55 3.89 -3.04
C HIS A 32 11.22 2.76 -2.07
N PHE A 33 9.96 2.72 -1.63
CA PHE A 33 9.50 1.76 -0.63
C PHE A 33 8.08 1.31 -0.98
N ARG A 34 7.99 0.12 -1.58
CA ARG A 34 6.71 -0.46 -1.97
C ARG A 34 6.16 -1.31 -0.84
N ILE A 35 4.91 -1.04 -0.50
CA ILE A 35 4.17 -1.79 0.50
C ILE A 35 3.03 -2.54 -0.20
N MET A 36 2.99 -3.85 0.01
CA MET A 36 1.90 -4.71 -0.49
C MET A 36 1.11 -5.25 0.69
N THR A 37 -0.22 -5.13 0.62
CA THR A 37 -1.13 -5.66 1.65
C THR A 37 -1.63 -7.03 1.20
N ALA A 38 -0.93 -8.09 1.59
CA ALA A 38 -1.22 -9.44 1.12
C ALA A 38 -2.33 -10.11 1.93
N ASN A 39 -3.41 -10.50 1.26
CA ASN A 39 -4.43 -11.37 1.79
C ASN A 39 -4.35 -12.78 1.16
N ALA A 40 -5.14 -13.74 1.66
CA ALA A 40 -5.11 -15.11 1.16
C ALA A 40 -5.48 -15.21 -0.32
N GLU A 41 -6.44 -14.41 -0.78
CA GLU A 41 -6.86 -14.40 -2.19
C GLU A 41 -5.73 -13.91 -3.10
N MET A 42 -5.08 -12.80 -2.75
CA MET A 42 -3.94 -12.26 -3.50
C MET A 42 -2.77 -13.25 -3.55
N ILE A 43 -2.48 -13.96 -2.44
CA ILE A 43 -1.43 -14.99 -2.39
C ILE A 43 -1.77 -16.16 -3.33
N MET A 44 -3.04 -16.58 -3.37
CA MET A 44 -3.50 -17.61 -4.28
C MET A 44 -3.46 -17.17 -5.74
N GLN A 45 -3.95 -15.97 -6.06
CA GLN A 45 -3.85 -15.40 -7.40
C GLN A 45 -2.41 -15.32 -7.90
N ALA A 46 -1.47 -14.99 -7.01
CA ALA A 46 -0.05 -14.93 -7.35
C ALA A 46 0.56 -16.30 -7.76
N GLN A 47 -0.12 -17.43 -7.54
CA GLN A 47 0.37 -18.72 -8.04
C GLN A 47 0.17 -18.83 -9.56
N ASP A 48 -0.86 -18.19 -10.11
CA ASP A 48 -1.23 -18.24 -11.53
C ASP A 48 -0.80 -16.98 -12.28
N HIS A 49 -0.46 -15.89 -11.57
CA HIS A 49 -0.05 -14.59 -12.14
C HIS A 49 1.40 -14.26 -11.76
N SER A 50 2.31 -14.50 -12.69
CA SER A 50 3.76 -14.31 -12.48
C SER A 50 4.15 -12.87 -12.15
N GLU A 51 3.49 -11.87 -12.73
CA GLU A 51 3.75 -10.46 -12.49
C GLU A 51 3.34 -10.05 -11.08
N LEU A 52 2.16 -10.46 -10.62
CA LEU A 52 1.72 -10.24 -9.25
C LEU A 52 2.67 -10.92 -8.25
N LYS A 53 3.07 -12.17 -8.53
CA LYS A 53 4.05 -12.88 -7.72
C LYS A 53 5.36 -12.14 -7.61
N PHE A 54 5.88 -11.66 -8.75
CA PHE A 54 7.11 -10.88 -8.80
C PHE A 54 6.97 -9.58 -8.02
N ALA A 55 5.86 -8.84 -8.19
CA ALA A 55 5.60 -7.60 -7.45
C ALA A 55 5.60 -7.82 -5.94
N LEU A 56 4.91 -8.87 -5.45
CA LEU A 56 4.90 -9.25 -4.04
C LEU A 56 6.29 -9.64 -3.51
N GLN A 57 7.06 -10.38 -4.32
CA GLN A 57 8.41 -10.82 -3.93
C GLN A 57 9.43 -9.67 -3.90
N LYS A 58 9.22 -8.64 -4.73
CA LYS A 58 10.11 -7.48 -4.86
C LYS A 58 9.71 -6.30 -3.99
N ALA A 59 8.54 -6.35 -3.34
CA ALA A 59 8.13 -5.31 -2.40
C ALA A 59 9.08 -5.26 -1.19
N GLU A 60 9.39 -4.06 -0.75
CA GLU A 60 10.23 -3.80 0.42
C GLU A 60 9.51 -4.26 1.70
N LEU A 61 8.17 -4.13 1.73
CA LEU A 61 7.31 -4.55 2.83
C LEU A 61 6.06 -5.24 2.30
N VAL A 62 5.82 -6.47 2.75
CA VAL A 62 4.56 -7.20 2.53
C VAL A 62 3.90 -7.41 3.87
N VAL A 63 2.79 -6.73 4.12
CA VAL A 63 2.04 -6.85 5.37
C VAL A 63 0.89 -7.84 5.24
N ALA A 64 0.56 -8.51 6.34
CA ALA A 64 -0.51 -9.48 6.41
C ALA A 64 -1.87 -8.80 6.56
N ASP A 65 -2.66 -8.76 5.50
CA ASP A 65 -4.03 -8.27 5.49
C ASP A 65 -5.03 -9.42 5.40
N GLY A 66 -5.72 -9.66 6.47
CA GLY A 66 -6.76 -10.68 6.50
C GLY A 66 -6.48 -11.89 7.40
N ALA A 67 -7.58 -12.52 7.85
CA ALA A 67 -7.54 -13.62 8.80
C ALA A 67 -6.84 -14.89 8.25
N GLY A 68 -6.96 -15.14 6.94
CA GLY A 68 -6.36 -16.31 6.30
C GLY A 68 -4.84 -16.33 6.37
N VAL A 69 -4.18 -15.17 6.21
CA VAL A 69 -2.72 -15.06 6.31
C VAL A 69 -2.28 -15.24 7.76
N VAL A 70 -3.04 -14.69 8.72
CA VAL A 70 -2.79 -14.88 10.16
C VAL A 70 -2.94 -16.35 10.56
N TRP A 71 -3.98 -17.02 10.08
CA TRP A 71 -4.18 -18.45 10.32
C TRP A 71 -3.03 -19.28 9.76
N ALA A 72 -2.68 -19.07 8.49
CA ALA A 72 -1.56 -19.78 7.85
C ALA A 72 -0.24 -19.60 8.61
N SER A 73 0.02 -18.41 9.14
CA SER A 73 1.24 -18.14 9.91
C SER A 73 1.36 -19.00 11.18
N LYS A 74 0.23 -19.30 11.83
CA LYS A 74 0.18 -20.18 13.00
C LYS A 74 0.43 -21.63 12.61
N GLU A 75 -0.21 -22.09 11.53
CA GLU A 75 -0.03 -23.47 11.02
C GLU A 75 1.43 -23.73 10.59
N PHE A 76 2.12 -22.72 10.03
CA PHE A 76 3.53 -22.83 9.68
C PHE A 76 4.49 -22.59 10.88
N GLY A 77 3.98 -22.53 12.11
CA GLY A 77 4.80 -22.41 13.33
C GLY A 77 5.52 -21.06 13.48
N THR A 78 5.15 -20.06 12.69
CA THR A 78 5.74 -18.71 12.77
C THR A 78 4.61 -17.68 12.84
N PRO A 79 3.96 -17.56 14.01
CA PRO A 79 2.81 -16.68 14.14
C PRO A 79 3.18 -15.22 13.89
N LEU A 80 2.34 -14.55 13.12
CA LEU A 80 2.43 -13.09 12.93
C LEU A 80 2.23 -12.37 14.26
N LYS A 81 2.95 -11.28 14.46
CA LYS A 81 2.79 -10.42 15.63
C LYS A 81 1.40 -9.80 15.67
N GLU A 82 0.90 -9.39 14.48
CA GLU A 82 -0.33 -8.64 14.33
C GLU A 82 -0.86 -8.79 12.90
N ARG A 83 -2.17 -8.66 12.72
CA ARG A 83 -2.77 -8.40 11.43
C ARG A 83 -2.62 -6.91 11.12
N VAL A 84 -2.14 -6.57 9.93
CA VAL A 84 -1.97 -5.19 9.48
C VAL A 84 -2.89 -4.93 8.28
N PRO A 85 -4.17 -4.54 8.52
CA PRO A 85 -5.09 -4.22 7.45
C PRO A 85 -4.60 -3.02 6.64
N GLY A 86 -4.69 -3.11 5.32
CA GLY A 86 -4.26 -2.03 4.43
C GLY A 86 -4.97 -0.71 4.71
N VAL A 87 -6.24 -0.76 5.09
CA VAL A 87 -7.02 0.42 5.45
C VAL A 87 -6.49 1.10 6.73
N ASP A 88 -6.13 0.33 7.75
CA ASP A 88 -5.62 0.86 9.02
C ASP A 88 -4.22 1.45 8.81
N LEU A 89 -3.39 0.79 7.99
CA LEU A 89 -2.09 1.30 7.59
C LEU A 89 -2.23 2.62 6.81
N ALA A 90 -3.17 2.68 5.86
CA ALA A 90 -3.42 3.90 5.10
C ALA A 90 -3.87 5.06 6.01
N TYR A 91 -4.80 4.83 6.93
CA TYR A 91 -5.23 5.86 7.89
C TYR A 91 -4.08 6.34 8.77
N SER A 92 -3.27 5.43 9.29
CA SER A 92 -2.11 5.78 10.13
C SER A 92 -1.07 6.58 9.37
N LEU A 93 -0.81 6.24 8.09
CA LEU A 93 0.10 6.99 7.23
C LEU A 93 -0.46 8.38 6.88
N LEU A 94 -1.76 8.52 6.62
CA LEU A 94 -2.40 9.80 6.35
C LEU A 94 -2.37 10.73 7.57
N GLU A 95 -2.57 10.19 8.78
CA GLU A 95 -2.43 10.96 10.02
C GLU A 95 -1.01 11.50 10.17
N LYS A 96 0.01 10.66 9.97
CA LYS A 96 1.41 11.08 10.02
C LYS A 96 1.75 12.06 8.91
N ALA A 97 1.23 11.84 7.69
CA ALA A 97 1.41 12.76 6.57
C ALA A 97 0.86 14.16 6.87
N ALA A 98 -0.29 14.25 7.54
CA ALA A 98 -0.86 15.53 7.97
C ALA A 98 0.03 16.25 9.00
N ILE A 99 0.64 15.52 9.93
CA ILE A 99 1.52 16.07 10.97
C ILE A 99 2.87 16.50 10.37
N GLU A 100 3.47 15.65 9.55
CA GLU A 100 4.82 15.86 8.98
C GLU A 100 4.79 16.65 7.66
N LYS A 101 3.60 17.05 7.17
CA LYS A 101 3.36 17.77 5.91
C LYS A 101 3.85 17.02 4.67
N ILE A 102 3.75 15.70 4.70
CA ILE A 102 4.11 14.81 3.59
C ILE A 102 3.04 14.93 2.50
N LYS A 103 3.47 15.06 1.25
CA LYS A 103 2.60 15.16 0.08
C LYS A 103 2.07 13.78 -0.33
N VAL A 104 0.76 13.70 -0.55
CA VAL A 104 0.06 12.42 -0.83
C VAL A 104 -0.66 12.49 -2.17
N PHE A 105 -0.60 11.41 -2.96
CA PHE A 105 -1.36 11.25 -4.18
C PHE A 105 -2.26 10.01 -4.08
N PHE A 106 -3.50 10.09 -4.59
CA PHE A 106 -4.43 8.96 -4.67
C PHE A 106 -4.64 8.54 -6.11
N LEU A 107 -4.38 7.27 -6.41
CA LEU A 107 -4.59 6.64 -7.71
C LEU A 107 -5.54 5.45 -7.56
N GLY A 108 -6.65 5.46 -8.25
CA GLY A 108 -7.57 4.31 -8.32
C GLY A 108 -9.03 4.64 -8.03
N ALA A 109 -9.83 3.61 -7.93
CA ALA A 109 -11.29 3.68 -7.82
C ALA A 109 -11.96 4.46 -8.99
N SER A 110 -13.25 4.80 -8.87
CA SER A 110 -13.91 5.68 -9.85
C SER A 110 -13.56 7.15 -9.61
N ALA A 111 -13.66 7.98 -10.64
CA ALA A 111 -13.39 9.42 -10.56
C ALA A 111 -14.20 10.11 -9.44
N GLN A 112 -15.44 9.70 -9.22
CA GLN A 112 -16.27 10.21 -8.14
C GLN A 112 -15.75 9.71 -6.78
N THR A 113 -15.43 8.42 -6.66
CA THR A 113 -15.00 7.79 -5.40
C THR A 113 -13.68 8.38 -4.92
N VAL A 114 -12.67 8.50 -5.80
CA VAL A 114 -11.36 9.04 -5.39
C VAL A 114 -11.44 10.50 -4.95
N LYS A 115 -12.27 11.31 -5.60
CA LYS A 115 -12.52 12.71 -5.20
C LYS A 115 -13.21 12.81 -3.85
N ILE A 116 -14.23 11.96 -3.61
CA ILE A 116 -14.93 11.91 -2.32
C ILE A 116 -13.96 11.44 -1.21
N ALA A 117 -13.16 10.41 -1.48
CA ALA A 117 -12.16 9.92 -0.54
C ALA A 117 -11.17 11.03 -0.16
N ALA A 118 -10.62 11.73 -1.15
CA ALA A 118 -9.70 12.85 -0.91
C ALA A 118 -10.35 13.94 -0.06
N SER A 119 -11.57 14.35 -0.41
CA SER A 119 -12.32 15.35 0.37
C SER A 119 -12.56 14.91 1.81
N ASN A 120 -12.95 13.67 2.03
CA ASN A 120 -13.20 13.14 3.38
C ASN A 120 -11.91 13.06 4.20
N MET A 121 -10.79 12.66 3.59
CA MET A 121 -9.50 12.59 4.27
C MET A 121 -8.98 13.99 4.63
N THR A 122 -9.14 14.97 3.76
CA THR A 122 -8.76 16.37 4.06
C THR A 122 -9.61 16.97 5.19
N LYS A 123 -10.90 16.61 5.27
CA LYS A 123 -11.75 17.01 6.40
C LYS A 123 -11.36 16.33 7.70
N LYS A 124 -10.99 15.05 7.64
CA LYS A 124 -10.61 14.26 8.83
C LYS A 124 -9.23 14.66 9.36
N PHE A 125 -8.27 14.85 8.48
CA PHE A 125 -6.90 15.18 8.83
C PHE A 125 -6.57 16.62 8.40
N VAL A 126 -6.80 17.55 9.31
CA VAL A 126 -6.47 18.96 9.10
C VAL A 126 -4.97 19.11 8.82
N ARG A 127 -4.58 19.77 7.73
CA ARG A 127 -3.23 19.95 7.19
C ARG A 127 -2.73 18.82 6.28
N LEU A 128 -3.52 17.79 5.99
CA LEU A 128 -3.15 16.78 5.01
C LEU A 128 -3.02 17.42 3.62
N GLN A 129 -1.89 17.17 2.97
CA GLN A 129 -1.60 17.71 1.64
C GLN A 129 -1.85 16.63 0.59
N ILE A 130 -3.06 16.56 0.03
CA ILE A 130 -3.35 15.72 -1.13
C ILE A 130 -3.03 16.55 -2.37
N VAL A 131 -1.90 16.24 -3.03
CA VAL A 131 -1.36 16.99 -4.17
C VAL A 131 -1.91 16.54 -5.51
N GLY A 132 -2.62 15.42 -5.55
CA GLY A 132 -3.30 14.97 -6.75
C GLY A 132 -4.17 13.75 -6.50
N VAL A 133 -5.12 13.56 -7.41
CA VAL A 133 -5.99 12.38 -7.49
C VAL A 133 -6.18 11.96 -8.94
N GLN A 134 -6.13 10.66 -9.21
CA GLN A 134 -6.42 10.07 -10.52
C GLN A 134 -7.28 8.83 -10.33
N ASP A 135 -8.32 8.69 -11.12
CA ASP A 135 -9.11 7.46 -11.11
C ASP A 135 -8.35 6.28 -11.72
N GLY A 136 -8.87 5.06 -11.51
CA GLY A 136 -8.24 3.82 -11.95
C GLY A 136 -8.79 3.27 -13.27
N PHE A 137 -9.62 4.02 -13.99
CA PHE A 137 -10.23 3.62 -15.26
C PHE A 137 -9.52 4.29 -16.43
N PHE A 138 -8.29 3.90 -16.67
CA PHE A 138 -7.45 4.36 -17.78
C PHE A 138 -6.90 3.18 -18.57
N GLN A 139 -6.47 3.45 -19.80
CA GLN A 139 -5.86 2.46 -20.69
C GLN A 139 -4.34 2.47 -20.54
N GLU A 140 -3.68 1.37 -20.87
CA GLU A 140 -2.21 1.26 -20.83
C GLU A 140 -1.50 2.37 -21.62
N SER A 141 -2.11 2.84 -22.71
CA SER A 141 -1.59 3.97 -23.49
C SER A 141 -1.53 5.30 -22.72
N GLU A 142 -2.20 5.39 -21.59
CA GLU A 142 -2.22 6.57 -20.72
C GLU A 142 -1.24 6.48 -19.55
N ASP A 143 -0.59 5.32 -19.35
CA ASP A 143 0.29 5.06 -18.22
C ASP A 143 1.41 6.10 -18.12
N GLU A 144 2.11 6.40 -19.20
CA GLU A 144 3.19 7.37 -19.22
C GLU A 144 2.73 8.76 -18.74
N LYS A 145 1.56 9.20 -19.22
CA LYS A 145 0.97 10.47 -18.81
C LYS A 145 0.61 10.51 -17.34
N ILE A 146 0.09 9.40 -16.80
CA ILE A 146 -0.27 9.27 -15.39
C ILE A 146 0.99 9.26 -14.51
N ILE A 147 2.02 8.53 -14.93
CA ILE A 147 3.32 8.50 -14.26
C ILE A 147 3.94 9.91 -14.24
N GLU A 148 3.90 10.63 -15.36
CA GLU A 148 4.40 12.00 -15.42
C GLU A 148 3.63 12.93 -14.49
N MET A 149 2.29 12.86 -14.46
CA MET A 149 1.44 13.63 -13.55
C MET A 149 1.78 13.35 -12.07
N ILE A 150 1.96 12.07 -11.70
CA ILE A 150 2.35 11.69 -10.35
C ILE A 150 3.72 12.28 -10.01
N ASN A 151 4.70 12.16 -10.90
CA ASN A 151 6.04 12.70 -10.68
C ASN A 151 6.05 14.23 -10.55
N GLN A 152 5.30 14.94 -11.39
CA GLN A 152 5.15 16.40 -11.34
C GLN A 152 4.44 16.88 -10.07
N SER A 153 3.61 16.03 -9.45
CA SER A 153 2.93 16.35 -8.19
C SER A 153 3.88 16.42 -6.99
N GLU A 154 5.09 15.88 -7.14
CA GLU A 154 6.07 15.71 -6.05
C GLU A 154 5.51 14.95 -4.84
N ALA A 155 4.58 14.03 -5.05
CA ALA A 155 4.04 13.21 -3.99
C ALA A 155 5.13 12.29 -3.39
N GLU A 156 5.13 12.21 -2.06
CA GLU A 156 6.04 11.36 -1.29
C GLU A 156 5.38 10.04 -0.90
N ILE A 157 4.04 10.02 -0.86
CA ILE A 157 3.22 8.81 -0.69
C ILE A 157 2.23 8.71 -1.84
N LEU A 158 2.25 7.56 -2.52
CA LEU A 158 1.26 7.19 -3.52
C LEU A 158 0.39 6.05 -3.00
N PHE A 159 -0.91 6.29 -2.82
CA PHE A 159 -1.88 5.24 -2.55
C PHE A 159 -2.46 4.73 -3.87
N VAL A 160 -2.31 3.42 -4.11
CA VAL A 160 -2.79 2.76 -5.33
C VAL A 160 -3.94 1.82 -4.98
N ALA A 161 -5.09 2.01 -5.63
CA ALA A 161 -6.32 1.23 -5.44
C ALA A 161 -6.92 0.83 -6.80
N LEU A 162 -6.16 0.09 -7.60
CA LEU A 162 -6.54 -0.37 -8.94
C LEU A 162 -7.26 -1.72 -8.93
N GLY A 163 -7.24 -2.43 -7.81
CA GLY A 163 -7.71 -3.81 -7.70
C GLY A 163 -6.62 -4.82 -8.08
N SER A 164 -6.80 -6.07 -7.63
CA SER A 164 -5.92 -7.17 -8.00
C SER A 164 -6.49 -7.86 -9.26
N PRO A 165 -5.65 -8.30 -10.22
CA PRO A 165 -4.17 -8.32 -10.21
C PRO A 165 -3.50 -7.08 -10.86
N LYS A 166 -4.20 -5.97 -11.08
CA LYS A 166 -3.65 -4.75 -11.71
C LYS A 166 -2.55 -4.10 -10.89
#